data_bade434290d61e65699151f24616f294
#
_entry.id   bade434290d61e65699151f24616f294
#
_cell.length_a   1.000
_cell.length_b   1.000
_cell.length_c   1.000
_cell.angle_alpha   90.00
_cell.angle_beta   90.00
_cell.angle_gamma   90.00
#
_symmetry.space_group_name_H-M   'P 1'
#
loop_
_entity.id
_entity.type
_entity.pdbx_description
1 polymer ?
#
loop_
_entity_poly.entity_id
_entity_poly.type
_entity_poly.pdbx_seq_one_letter_code
_entity_poly.pdbx_strand_id
1 'polypeptide(L)'
;MQRREFLTLAGAAALGGCRSLCPFGCGASLKEYDDTLRDHCWMWGHDSGFYDGTGKASVYNIPLSDPISMPDACAYMGIPNVCAVTWNPPESDEYLEPFKKMKRVSWVACGGNNTFETLEANCWRLRGKLPNLMGFDLDDYFTYQPKPELFDTGKGVIKVAPSKIGHSKLLDFRRRIDERAAGRIDLRMVIYADYLEDTYAPALAVPDTVLFWTWTGKNLAKLRENFARYRALAPGKDTLLGIYMWDFGGRKPLDMDFMRKQLDVAHELYMKREINGFIFHCTPLVNKKPALEAVEYAREWIEKHADDKRG
;
A
#
# COMPACT_ATOMS: atom_id res chain seq x y z
N MET A 1 -5.98 -4.87 -55.33
CA MET A 1 -6.98 -5.21 -54.31
C MET A 1 -6.59 -6.54 -53.69
N GLN A 2 -5.91 -6.53 -52.54
CA GLN A 2 -5.75 -7.72 -51.70
C GLN A 2 -5.63 -7.23 -50.23
N ARG A 3 -6.61 -7.61 -49.43
CA ARG A 3 -6.65 -7.39 -47.98
C ARG A 3 -5.60 -8.30 -47.32
N ARG A 4 -4.71 -7.74 -46.51
CA ARG A 4 -3.85 -8.48 -45.58
C ARG A 4 -4.52 -8.50 -44.21
N GLU A 5 -4.90 -9.68 -43.80
CA GLU A 5 -5.34 -10.00 -42.44
C GLU A 5 -4.15 -9.98 -41.53
N PHE A 6 -4.28 -9.23 -40.40
CA PHE A 6 -3.34 -9.29 -39.27
C PHE A 6 -3.83 -10.35 -38.31
N LEU A 7 -3.11 -11.44 -38.23
CA LEU A 7 -3.25 -12.47 -37.19
C LEU A 7 -2.72 -11.97 -35.88
N THR A 8 -3.62 -11.85 -34.91
CA THR A 8 -3.34 -11.62 -33.51
C THR A 8 -2.90 -12.95 -32.87
N LEU A 9 -1.63 -13.11 -32.54
CA LEU A 9 -1.14 -14.21 -31.73
C LEU A 9 -1.19 -13.78 -30.26
N ALA A 10 -2.28 -14.12 -29.57
CA ALA A 10 -2.35 -14.13 -28.11
C ALA A 10 -1.73 -15.44 -27.62
N GLY A 11 -0.46 -15.41 -27.26
CA GLY A 11 0.22 -16.53 -26.60
C GLY A 11 -0.05 -16.52 -25.11
N ALA A 12 -1.09 -17.22 -24.65
CA ALA A 12 -1.29 -17.54 -23.24
C ALA A 12 -0.29 -18.63 -22.85
N ALA A 13 0.81 -18.24 -22.21
CA ALA A 13 1.69 -19.20 -21.54
C ALA A 13 1.05 -19.57 -20.19
N ALA A 14 0.31 -20.68 -20.18
CA ALA A 14 -0.12 -21.33 -18.95
C ALA A 14 1.10 -22.01 -18.30
N LEU A 15 1.71 -21.33 -17.32
CA LEU A 15 2.64 -21.97 -16.39
C LEU A 15 1.80 -22.72 -15.34
N GLY A 16 1.55 -23.99 -15.62
CA GLY A 16 1.04 -24.95 -14.65
C GLY A 16 2.07 -25.20 -13.56
N GLY A 17 1.98 -24.44 -12.44
CA GLY A 17 2.75 -24.72 -11.24
C GLY A 17 2.17 -25.94 -10.52
N CYS A 18 2.94 -27.01 -10.39
CA CYS A 18 2.68 -28.12 -9.48
C CYS A 18 2.46 -27.61 -8.07
N ARG A 19 1.22 -27.65 -7.57
CA ARG A 19 0.90 -27.47 -6.15
C ARG A 19 1.35 -28.70 -5.40
N SER A 20 2.58 -28.66 -4.89
CA SER A 20 3.05 -29.62 -3.89
C SER A 20 2.22 -29.44 -2.62
N LEU A 21 1.59 -30.51 -2.16
CA LEU A 21 0.84 -30.58 -0.91
C LEU A 21 1.81 -30.35 0.27
N CYS A 22 1.86 -29.14 0.80
CA CYS A 22 2.49 -28.83 2.07
C CYS A 22 1.48 -29.04 3.20
N PRO A 23 1.79 -29.87 4.23
CA PRO A 23 0.88 -30.16 5.36
C PRO A 23 0.77 -29.04 6.39
N PHE A 24 1.39 -27.90 6.18
CA PHE A 24 1.24 -26.70 7.01
C PHE A 24 0.64 -25.60 6.13
N GLY A 25 -0.56 -25.14 6.50
CA GLY A 25 -1.44 -24.26 5.76
C GLY A 25 -0.72 -23.24 4.89
N CYS A 26 -0.99 -23.32 3.59
CA CYS A 26 -0.60 -22.30 2.62
C CYS A 26 -1.00 -20.95 3.16
N GLY A 27 -0.08 -19.99 3.13
CA GLY A 27 -0.37 -18.59 3.47
C GLY A 27 -1.57 -18.13 2.67
N ALA A 28 -2.63 -17.74 3.38
CA ALA A 28 -3.84 -17.24 2.76
C ALA A 28 -3.50 -15.96 2.01
N SER A 29 -3.80 -15.91 0.72
CA SER A 29 -3.80 -14.65 -0.02
C SER A 29 -4.87 -13.74 0.56
N LEU A 30 -4.79 -12.42 0.36
CA LEU A 30 -5.85 -11.49 0.75
C LEU A 30 -7.24 -11.87 0.19
N LYS A 31 -7.31 -12.86 -0.72
CA LYS A 31 -8.51 -13.37 -1.40
C LYS A 31 -9.30 -14.42 -0.61
N GLU A 32 -8.72 -15.03 0.42
CA GLU A 32 -9.29 -16.24 1.06
C GLU A 32 -10.02 -15.99 2.38
N TYR A 33 -10.18 -14.73 2.79
CA TYR A 33 -10.86 -14.44 4.04
C TYR A 33 -12.35 -14.18 3.81
N ASP A 34 -13.21 -14.94 4.47
CA ASP A 34 -14.62 -14.59 4.71
C ASP A 34 -14.70 -13.45 5.73
N ASP A 35 -13.87 -12.43 5.48
CA ASP A 35 -13.66 -11.31 6.36
C ASP A 35 -14.69 -10.22 6.08
N THR A 36 -14.99 -9.45 7.08
CA THR A 36 -15.80 -8.24 6.97
C THR A 36 -14.96 -7.08 6.41
N LEU A 37 -15.61 -5.97 6.03
CA LEU A 37 -14.93 -4.78 5.54
C LEU A 37 -13.85 -4.29 6.52
N ARG A 38 -14.13 -4.32 7.84
CA ARG A 38 -13.18 -3.93 8.89
C ARG A 38 -11.87 -4.70 8.77
N ASP A 39 -11.93 -5.99 8.46
CA ASP A 39 -10.76 -6.85 8.34
C ASP A 39 -9.87 -6.49 7.15
N HIS A 40 -10.40 -5.74 6.20
CA HIS A 40 -9.70 -5.21 5.03
C HIS A 40 -9.26 -3.75 5.18
N CYS A 41 -9.49 -3.14 6.36
CA CYS A 41 -8.99 -1.81 6.68
C CYS A 41 -7.56 -1.88 7.22
N TRP A 42 -6.69 -1.04 6.67
CA TRP A 42 -5.30 -0.85 7.08
C TRP A 42 -5.06 0.59 7.50
N MET A 43 -4.13 0.79 8.41
CA MET A 43 -3.63 2.12 8.77
C MET A 43 -2.19 2.28 8.26
N TRP A 44 -1.92 3.39 7.57
CA TRP A 44 -0.55 3.81 7.26
C TRP A 44 0.07 4.41 8.51
N GLY A 45 1.05 3.71 9.07
CA GLY A 45 1.57 3.98 10.40
C GLY A 45 2.93 4.65 10.37
N HIS A 46 3.01 5.87 10.87
CA HIS A 46 4.27 6.52 11.21
C HIS A 46 4.46 6.54 12.71
N ASP A 47 5.72 6.59 13.16
CA ASP A 47 6.04 6.74 14.58
C ASP A 47 5.42 8.02 15.17
N SER A 48 5.13 7.96 16.46
CA SER A 48 4.67 9.12 17.23
C SER A 48 5.58 10.33 17.01
N GLY A 49 4.99 11.49 16.82
CA GLY A 49 5.74 12.73 16.58
C GLY A 49 6.22 12.95 15.13
N PHE A 50 5.99 12.03 14.22
CA PHE A 50 6.46 12.16 12.84
C PHE A 50 5.97 13.44 12.12
N TYR A 51 4.77 13.91 12.47
CA TYR A 51 4.16 15.14 11.98
C TYR A 51 3.93 16.18 13.09
N ASP A 52 4.67 16.12 14.20
CA ASP A 52 4.47 17.03 15.34
C ASP A 52 5.52 18.15 15.38
N GLY A 53 5.17 19.29 14.83
CA GLY A 53 5.72 20.60 15.13
C GLY A 53 7.12 20.96 14.63
N THR A 54 7.99 20.03 14.26
CA THR A 54 9.31 20.31 13.72
C THR A 54 9.55 19.63 12.38
N GLY A 55 10.07 20.33 11.41
CA GLY A 55 10.41 19.76 10.10
C GLY A 55 9.19 19.45 9.23
N LYS A 56 8.83 18.17 9.04
CA LYS A 56 7.79 17.75 8.09
C LYS A 56 6.37 18.19 8.46
N ALA A 57 6.04 18.36 9.74
CA ALA A 57 4.71 18.84 10.14
C ALA A 57 4.46 20.27 9.66
N SER A 58 5.46 21.13 9.75
CA SER A 58 5.38 22.50 9.25
C SER A 58 5.21 22.57 7.72
N VAL A 59 5.76 21.59 6.99
CA VAL A 59 5.62 21.52 5.52
C VAL A 59 4.17 21.29 5.08
N TYR A 60 3.40 20.52 5.86
CA TYR A 60 2.02 20.17 5.51
C TYR A 60 0.97 20.95 6.32
N ASN A 61 1.37 21.88 7.18
CA ASN A 61 0.48 22.66 8.06
C ASN A 61 -0.41 21.77 8.96
N ILE A 62 0.08 20.60 9.37
CA ILE A 62 -0.68 19.67 10.22
C ILE A 62 -0.68 20.22 11.65
N PRO A 63 -1.83 20.27 12.35
CA PRO A 63 -1.90 20.69 13.73
C PRO A 63 -1.06 19.80 14.65
N LEU A 64 -0.65 20.34 15.81
CA LEU A 64 0.01 19.57 16.86
C LEU A 64 -0.94 18.47 17.40
N SER A 65 -0.36 17.39 17.91
CA SER A 65 -1.10 16.33 18.60
C SER A 65 -0.39 15.89 19.86
N ASP A 66 -1.12 15.21 20.72
CA ASP A 66 -0.46 14.37 21.72
C ASP A 66 0.17 13.16 21.01
N PRO A 67 1.31 12.67 21.52
CA PRO A 67 1.91 11.46 20.99
C PRO A 67 0.93 10.28 21.03
N ILE A 68 0.88 9.52 19.94
CA ILE A 68 0.08 8.29 19.86
C ILE A 68 0.90 7.21 19.16
N SER A 69 0.87 5.99 19.67
CA SER A 69 1.53 4.86 19.00
C SER A 69 0.71 4.38 17.80
N MET A 70 1.35 3.68 16.85
CA MET A 70 0.65 3.10 15.70
C MET A 70 -0.47 2.13 16.14
N PRO A 71 -0.25 1.18 17.06
CA PRO A 71 -1.32 0.30 17.55
C PRO A 71 -2.45 1.04 18.26
N ASP A 72 -2.16 2.08 19.06
CA ASP A 72 -3.21 2.85 19.73
C ASP A 72 -4.05 3.67 18.74
N ALA A 73 -3.42 4.26 17.73
CA ALA A 73 -4.13 4.94 16.66
C ALA A 73 -5.03 3.98 15.86
N CYS A 74 -4.54 2.77 15.58
CA CYS A 74 -5.35 1.70 14.97
C CYS A 74 -6.54 1.30 15.85
N ALA A 75 -6.32 1.15 17.14
CA ALA A 75 -7.38 0.84 18.11
C ALA A 75 -8.44 1.95 18.17
N TYR A 76 -8.02 3.23 18.19
CA TYR A 76 -8.93 4.36 18.15
C TYR A 76 -9.81 4.36 16.89
N MET A 77 -9.21 4.06 15.74
CA MET A 77 -9.91 4.01 14.44
C MET A 77 -10.72 2.71 14.23
N GLY A 78 -10.60 1.73 15.13
CA GLY A 78 -11.22 0.41 14.94
C GLY A 78 -10.62 -0.38 13.77
N ILE A 79 -9.35 -0.13 13.41
CA ILE A 79 -8.64 -0.76 12.29
C ILE A 79 -7.73 -1.87 12.80
N PRO A 80 -7.89 -3.13 12.33
CA PRO A 80 -7.12 -4.26 12.87
C PRO A 80 -5.72 -4.44 12.25
N ASN A 81 -5.40 -3.74 11.14
CA ASN A 81 -4.18 -3.96 10.40
C ASN A 81 -3.33 -2.68 10.29
N VAL A 82 -2.01 -2.81 10.31
CA VAL A 82 -1.09 -1.69 10.20
C VAL A 82 0.00 -1.95 9.16
N CYS A 83 0.30 -0.93 8.39
CA CYS A 83 1.45 -0.80 7.53
C CYS A 83 2.45 0.09 8.26
N ALA A 84 3.47 -0.48 8.91
CA ALA A 84 4.40 0.25 9.75
C ALA A 84 5.50 0.91 8.91
N VAL A 85 5.46 2.25 8.86
CA VAL A 85 6.41 3.08 8.12
C VAL A 85 7.38 3.71 9.12
N THR A 86 8.27 2.88 9.62
CA THR A 86 9.40 3.29 10.44
C THR A 86 10.67 2.60 9.95
N TRP A 87 11.73 3.37 9.81
CA TRP A 87 12.96 2.91 9.16
C TRP A 87 13.97 2.33 10.15
N ASN A 88 13.90 2.74 11.42
CA ASN A 88 14.79 2.29 12.49
C ASN A 88 13.95 1.92 13.74
N PRO A 89 13.12 0.85 13.64
CA PRO A 89 12.25 0.48 14.74
C PRO A 89 13.10 0.05 15.96
N PRO A 90 12.67 0.41 17.18
CA PRO A 90 13.25 -0.16 18.38
C PRO A 90 13.17 -1.69 18.35
N GLU A 91 14.22 -2.35 18.88
CA GLU A 91 14.29 -3.82 18.87
C GLU A 91 13.68 -4.44 20.13
N SER A 92 13.24 -3.62 21.09
CA SER A 92 12.71 -4.09 22.36
C SER A 92 11.40 -4.86 22.16
N ASP A 93 11.21 -5.88 22.96
CA ASP A 93 9.95 -6.63 22.97
C ASP A 93 8.77 -5.75 23.41
N GLU A 94 9.02 -4.76 24.28
CA GLU A 94 8.03 -3.77 24.69
C GLU A 94 7.46 -2.99 23.49
N TYR A 95 8.32 -2.54 22.58
CA TYR A 95 7.88 -1.84 21.36
C TYR A 95 7.10 -2.76 20.42
N LEU A 96 7.50 -4.04 20.29
CA LEU A 96 6.92 -4.98 19.33
C LEU A 96 5.65 -5.68 19.86
N GLU A 97 5.46 -5.78 21.18
CA GLU A 97 4.34 -6.51 21.77
C GLU A 97 2.95 -6.01 21.32
N PRO A 98 2.68 -4.69 21.22
CA PRO A 98 1.40 -4.20 20.69
C PRO A 98 1.15 -4.64 19.22
N PHE A 99 2.20 -4.73 18.38
CA PHE A 99 2.05 -5.18 17.00
C PHE A 99 1.70 -6.67 16.89
N LYS A 100 2.14 -7.51 17.83
CA LYS A 100 1.76 -8.94 17.88
C LYS A 100 0.25 -9.14 18.06
N LYS A 101 -0.44 -8.15 18.67
CA LYS A 101 -1.89 -8.16 18.91
C LYS A 101 -2.70 -7.68 17.70
N MET A 102 -2.06 -7.06 16.72
CA MET A 102 -2.71 -6.67 15.46
C MET A 102 -3.09 -7.92 14.66
N LYS A 103 -4.15 -7.85 13.85
CA LYS A 103 -4.53 -8.97 12.98
C LYS A 103 -3.46 -9.21 11.92
N ARG A 104 -2.99 -8.15 11.27
CA ARG A 104 -1.93 -8.21 10.24
C ARG A 104 -1.03 -6.99 10.34
N VAL A 105 0.24 -7.22 10.08
CA VAL A 105 1.26 -6.16 10.04
C VAL A 105 1.98 -6.24 8.69
N SER A 106 2.31 -5.10 8.10
CA SER A 106 3.33 -5.00 7.07
C SER A 106 4.39 -3.98 7.49
N TRP A 107 5.54 -4.02 6.86
CA TRP A 107 6.67 -3.16 7.23
C TRP A 107 7.37 -2.59 6.02
N VAL A 108 7.82 -1.34 6.12
CA VAL A 108 8.50 -0.66 5.03
C VAL A 108 9.86 -1.30 4.73
N ALA A 109 10.05 -1.67 3.46
CA ALA A 109 11.30 -2.23 2.92
C ALA A 109 12.01 -1.28 1.95
N CYS A 110 11.37 -0.18 1.56
CA CYS A 110 11.93 0.89 0.75
C CYS A 110 11.27 2.20 1.15
N GLY A 111 12.04 3.28 1.22
CA GLY A 111 11.52 4.59 1.55
C GLY A 111 12.50 5.43 2.35
N GLY A 112 12.20 6.70 2.57
CA GLY A 112 13.05 7.61 3.31
C GLY A 112 14.45 7.75 2.71
N ASN A 113 15.43 7.97 3.59
CA ASN A 113 16.85 8.14 3.24
C ASN A 113 17.72 6.91 3.57
N ASN A 114 17.11 5.80 3.98
CA ASN A 114 17.83 4.57 4.30
C ASN A 114 18.17 3.77 3.05
N THR A 115 19.22 2.96 3.11
CA THR A 115 19.53 2.04 2.02
C THR A 115 18.49 0.91 1.98
N PHE A 116 18.23 0.42 0.80
CA PHE A 116 17.32 -0.70 0.61
C PHE A 116 17.78 -1.95 1.39
N GLU A 117 19.07 -2.24 1.37
CA GLU A 117 19.67 -3.38 2.04
C GLU A 117 19.44 -3.35 3.57
N THR A 118 19.52 -2.16 4.17
CA THR A 118 19.22 -1.97 5.60
C THR A 118 17.76 -2.24 5.91
N LEU A 119 16.85 -1.69 5.09
CA LEU A 119 15.42 -1.86 5.29
C LEU A 119 14.97 -3.31 5.03
N GLU A 120 15.51 -3.96 4.00
CA GLU A 120 15.26 -5.38 3.76
C GLU A 120 15.72 -6.24 4.95
N ALA A 121 16.92 -6.00 5.48
CA ALA A 121 17.43 -6.72 6.64
C ALA A 121 16.52 -6.55 7.88
N ASN A 122 16.04 -5.32 8.12
CA ASN A 122 15.08 -5.04 9.18
C ASN A 122 13.77 -5.83 8.99
N CYS A 123 13.23 -5.87 7.78
CA CYS A 123 12.00 -6.63 7.47
C CYS A 123 12.16 -8.13 7.79
N TRP A 124 13.27 -8.74 7.40
CA TRP A 124 13.53 -10.16 7.72
C TRP A 124 13.73 -10.41 9.20
N ARG A 125 14.42 -9.52 9.90
CA ARG A 125 14.60 -9.59 11.36
C ARG A 125 13.27 -9.49 12.09
N LEU A 126 12.43 -8.51 11.71
CA LEU A 126 11.10 -8.31 12.28
C LEU A 126 10.17 -9.49 11.97
N ARG A 127 10.25 -10.08 10.79
CA ARG A 127 9.49 -11.29 10.45
C ARG A 127 9.77 -12.44 11.41
N GLY A 128 10.99 -12.56 11.91
CA GLY A 128 11.35 -13.53 12.95
C GLY A 128 10.71 -13.26 14.31
N LYS A 129 10.33 -12.01 14.59
CA LYS A 129 9.76 -11.59 15.89
C LYS A 129 8.23 -11.40 15.84
N LEU A 130 7.66 -11.12 14.67
CA LEU A 130 6.24 -10.82 14.46
C LEU A 130 5.63 -11.90 13.55
N PRO A 131 4.95 -12.92 14.11
CA PRO A 131 4.35 -13.99 13.33
C PRO A 131 3.25 -13.51 12.37
N ASN A 132 2.61 -12.38 12.69
CA ASN A 132 1.58 -11.70 11.92
C ASN A 132 2.12 -10.63 10.94
N LEU A 133 3.45 -10.55 10.75
CA LEU A 133 4.04 -9.72 9.70
C LEU A 133 3.83 -10.41 8.35
N MET A 134 2.91 -9.86 7.56
CA MET A 134 2.40 -10.47 6.33
C MET A 134 2.85 -9.77 5.05
N GLY A 135 3.51 -8.60 5.15
CA GLY A 135 3.89 -7.83 3.97
C GLY A 135 5.14 -6.99 4.15
N PHE A 136 5.83 -6.75 3.03
CA PHE A 136 6.92 -5.79 2.90
C PHE A 136 6.50 -4.70 1.93
N ASP A 137 6.59 -3.43 2.38
CA ASP A 137 6.05 -2.28 1.66
C ASP A 137 7.17 -1.48 1.00
N LEU A 138 7.04 -1.21 -0.28
CA LEU A 138 7.92 -0.32 -1.05
C LEU A 138 7.28 1.07 -1.09
N ASP A 139 7.61 1.88 -0.08
CA ASP A 139 7.17 3.27 0.02
C ASP A 139 8.05 4.18 -0.84
N ASP A 140 7.41 5.15 -1.53
CA ASP A 140 8.12 6.06 -2.44
C ASP A 140 9.14 5.34 -3.34
N TYR A 141 8.76 4.16 -3.84
CA TYR A 141 9.63 3.36 -4.70
C TYR A 141 10.05 4.12 -5.96
N PHE A 142 9.09 4.79 -6.61
CA PHE A 142 9.36 5.57 -7.81
C PHE A 142 10.00 6.92 -7.47
N THR A 143 10.90 7.37 -8.34
CA THR A 143 11.51 8.69 -8.25
C THR A 143 10.92 9.64 -9.28
N TYR A 144 10.74 10.90 -8.90
CA TYR A 144 10.34 11.93 -9.84
C TYR A 144 11.54 12.31 -10.74
N GLN A 145 11.75 11.48 -11.76
CA GLN A 145 12.77 11.73 -12.79
C GLN A 145 12.11 11.70 -14.18
N PRO A 146 12.54 12.58 -15.10
CA PRO A 146 11.86 12.74 -16.39
C PRO A 146 12.20 11.64 -17.41
N LYS A 147 13.18 10.79 -17.15
CA LYS A 147 13.64 9.80 -18.14
C LYS A 147 13.53 8.39 -17.60
N PRO A 148 12.80 7.49 -18.30
CA PRO A 148 12.74 6.08 -17.95
C PRO A 148 14.13 5.43 -18.11
N GLU A 149 14.36 4.40 -17.30
CA GLU A 149 15.51 3.52 -17.41
C GLU A 149 15.28 2.50 -18.54
N LEU A 150 16.38 2.07 -19.20
CA LEU A 150 16.33 0.97 -20.15
C LEU A 150 16.71 -0.31 -19.41
N PHE A 151 15.85 -1.31 -19.47
CA PHE A 151 16.07 -2.61 -18.84
C PHE A 151 16.09 -3.72 -19.88
N ASP A 152 17.20 -4.51 -19.91
CA ASP A 152 17.30 -5.68 -20.75
C ASP A 152 16.66 -6.89 -20.07
N THR A 153 15.62 -7.43 -20.70
CA THR A 153 14.89 -8.61 -20.22
C THR A 153 15.51 -9.93 -20.67
N GLY A 154 16.59 -9.90 -21.44
CA GLY A 154 17.14 -11.06 -22.15
C GLY A 154 16.33 -11.46 -23.40
N LYS A 155 15.16 -10.86 -23.62
CA LYS A 155 14.31 -11.02 -24.81
C LYS A 155 14.11 -9.72 -25.57
N GLY A 156 14.68 -8.63 -25.06
CA GLY A 156 14.61 -7.29 -25.61
C GLY A 156 14.68 -6.22 -24.52
N VAL A 157 14.84 -4.99 -24.96
CA VAL A 157 14.95 -3.84 -24.04
C VAL A 157 13.60 -3.19 -23.86
N ILE A 158 13.20 -2.98 -22.60
CA ILE A 158 11.98 -2.27 -22.22
C ILE A 158 12.30 -0.95 -21.51
N LYS A 159 11.33 -0.02 -21.49
CA LYS A 159 11.41 1.20 -20.71
C LYS A 159 10.72 0.96 -19.36
N VAL A 160 11.38 1.31 -18.28
CA VAL A 160 10.87 1.19 -16.91
C VAL A 160 10.95 2.54 -16.23
N ALA A 161 9.95 2.89 -15.45
CA ALA A 161 9.95 4.11 -14.65
C ALA A 161 11.14 4.10 -13.67
N PRO A 162 11.82 5.24 -13.50
CA PRO A 162 12.96 5.34 -12.59
C PRO A 162 12.54 5.14 -11.15
N SER A 163 13.38 4.48 -10.38
CA SER A 163 13.07 4.09 -9.01
C SER A 163 14.29 4.20 -8.09
N LYS A 164 14.04 4.22 -6.77
CA LYS A 164 15.10 4.34 -5.75
C LYS A 164 16.08 3.16 -5.76
N ILE A 165 15.63 1.99 -6.12
CA ILE A 165 16.44 0.77 -6.04
C ILE A 165 16.76 0.14 -7.40
N GLY A 166 16.12 0.60 -8.48
CA GLY A 166 16.25 0.01 -9.82
C GLY A 166 15.43 -1.27 -10.02
N HIS A 167 15.04 -1.52 -11.25
CA HIS A 167 14.16 -2.65 -11.58
C HIS A 167 14.82 -4.02 -11.34
N SER A 168 16.11 -4.15 -11.57
CA SER A 168 16.85 -5.38 -11.31
C SER A 168 16.80 -5.81 -9.84
N LYS A 169 17.06 -4.85 -8.92
CA LYS A 169 16.98 -5.13 -7.48
C LYS A 169 15.55 -5.48 -7.03
N LEU A 170 14.53 -4.87 -7.65
CA LEU A 170 13.13 -5.22 -7.38
C LEU A 170 12.85 -6.69 -7.71
N LEU A 171 13.28 -7.15 -8.89
CA LEU A 171 13.13 -8.56 -9.30
C LEU A 171 13.90 -9.50 -8.37
N ASP A 172 15.11 -9.15 -7.99
CA ASP A 172 15.92 -9.92 -7.04
C ASP A 172 15.25 -9.98 -5.65
N PHE A 173 14.65 -8.88 -5.19
CA PHE A 173 13.93 -8.86 -3.92
C PHE A 173 12.71 -9.77 -3.96
N ARG A 174 11.92 -9.72 -5.03
CA ARG A 174 10.79 -10.64 -5.23
C ARG A 174 11.26 -12.09 -5.16
N ARG A 175 12.30 -12.45 -5.89
CA ARG A 175 12.87 -13.80 -5.87
C ARG A 175 13.28 -14.22 -4.45
N ARG A 176 13.97 -13.36 -3.69
CA ARG A 176 14.35 -13.67 -2.29
C ARG A 176 13.14 -13.86 -1.38
N ILE A 177 12.07 -13.10 -1.58
CA ILE A 177 10.82 -13.30 -0.83
C ILE A 177 10.23 -14.67 -1.15
N ASP A 178 10.17 -15.05 -2.42
CA ASP A 178 9.61 -16.34 -2.84
C ASP A 178 10.41 -17.52 -2.27
N GLU A 179 11.73 -17.43 -2.31
CA GLU A 179 12.64 -18.46 -1.79
C GLU A 179 12.56 -18.61 -0.26
N ARG A 180 12.47 -17.50 0.49
CA ARG A 180 12.54 -17.51 1.95
C ARG A 180 11.17 -17.66 2.62
N ALA A 181 10.15 -17.10 2.02
CA ALA A 181 8.82 -17.01 2.64
C ALA A 181 7.79 -17.98 2.05
N ALA A 182 8.11 -18.69 0.97
CA ALA A 182 7.21 -19.62 0.30
C ALA A 182 5.80 -19.02 0.03
N GLY A 183 5.74 -17.78 -0.45
CA GLY A 183 4.50 -17.06 -0.76
C GLY A 183 3.71 -16.54 0.46
N ARG A 184 4.30 -16.57 1.66
CA ARG A 184 3.65 -16.07 2.89
C ARG A 184 3.90 -14.60 3.20
N ILE A 185 4.69 -13.92 2.38
CA ILE A 185 4.97 -12.48 2.48
C ILE A 185 4.49 -11.81 1.21
N ASP A 186 3.59 -10.88 1.39
CA ASP A 186 3.03 -10.03 0.35
C ASP A 186 4.01 -8.88 0.05
N LEU A 187 4.51 -8.78 -1.18
CA LEU A 187 5.28 -7.63 -1.61
C LEU A 187 4.30 -6.56 -2.06
N ARG A 188 4.39 -5.38 -1.47
CA ARG A 188 3.48 -4.27 -1.71
C ARG A 188 4.23 -3.07 -2.26
N MET A 189 3.58 -2.30 -3.12
CA MET A 189 4.19 -1.13 -3.75
C MET A 189 3.24 0.06 -3.78
N VAL A 190 3.73 1.21 -3.36
CA VAL A 190 3.03 2.50 -3.45
C VAL A 190 3.09 3.04 -4.88
N ILE A 191 1.93 3.50 -5.39
CA ILE A 191 1.85 4.34 -6.59
C ILE A 191 0.86 5.48 -6.37
N TYR A 192 1.17 6.63 -6.96
CA TYR A 192 0.31 7.81 -6.91
C TYR A 192 -0.43 7.99 -8.24
N ALA A 193 -1.63 8.58 -8.17
CA ALA A 193 -2.45 8.90 -9.35
C ALA A 193 -1.74 9.80 -10.37
N ASP A 194 -0.68 10.49 -9.95
CA ASP A 194 0.14 11.35 -10.81
C ASP A 194 1.20 10.55 -11.62
N TYR A 195 1.37 9.23 -11.38
CA TYR A 195 2.39 8.35 -11.99
C TYR A 195 1.76 7.27 -12.88
N LEU A 196 0.76 7.62 -13.69
CA LEU A 196 0.00 6.65 -14.48
C LEU A 196 0.42 6.68 -15.97
N GLU A 197 1.67 6.29 -16.25
CA GLU A 197 2.23 6.15 -17.58
C GLU A 197 2.66 4.70 -17.83
N ASP A 198 2.75 4.28 -19.09
CA ASP A 198 3.08 2.90 -19.50
C ASP A 198 4.42 2.41 -18.94
N THR A 199 5.36 3.32 -18.71
CA THR A 199 6.68 3.00 -18.16
C THR A 199 6.64 2.47 -16.73
N TYR A 200 5.53 2.66 -15.99
CA TYR A 200 5.34 2.13 -14.65
C TYR A 200 4.84 0.67 -14.65
N ALA A 201 4.18 0.23 -15.72
CA ALA A 201 3.58 -1.10 -15.81
C ALA A 201 4.57 -2.25 -15.52
N PRO A 202 5.83 -2.26 -16.02
CA PRO A 202 6.76 -3.35 -15.73
C PRO A 202 7.08 -3.49 -14.24
N ALA A 203 7.25 -2.39 -13.52
CA ALA A 203 7.51 -2.43 -12.08
C ALA A 203 6.25 -2.82 -11.30
N LEU A 204 5.07 -2.34 -11.70
CA LEU A 204 3.78 -2.70 -11.09
C LEU A 204 3.39 -4.16 -11.31
N ALA A 205 3.98 -4.84 -12.28
CA ALA A 205 3.77 -6.28 -12.49
C ALA A 205 4.43 -7.14 -11.41
N VAL A 206 5.42 -6.63 -10.65
CA VAL A 206 6.24 -7.40 -9.70
C VAL A 206 5.57 -7.61 -8.33
N PRO A 207 5.01 -6.58 -7.65
CA PRO A 207 4.38 -6.76 -6.35
C PRO A 207 3.11 -7.62 -6.43
N ASP A 208 2.72 -8.20 -5.30
CA ASP A 208 1.44 -8.89 -5.15
C ASP A 208 0.30 -7.87 -5.01
N THR A 209 0.52 -6.85 -4.17
CA THR A 209 -0.46 -5.80 -3.84
C THR A 209 0.07 -4.41 -4.22
N VAL A 210 -0.79 -3.57 -4.76
CA VAL A 210 -0.51 -2.17 -5.03
C VAL A 210 -1.29 -1.28 -4.06
N LEU A 211 -0.59 -0.31 -3.47
CA LEU A 211 -1.16 0.74 -2.62
C LEU A 211 -1.39 1.98 -3.51
N PHE A 212 -2.64 2.20 -3.93
CA PHE A 212 -2.97 3.26 -4.87
C PHE A 212 -3.42 4.54 -4.16
N TRP A 213 -2.70 5.65 -4.37
CA TRP A 213 -2.87 6.89 -3.65
C TRP A 213 -3.26 8.08 -4.53
N THR A 214 -4.09 8.98 -4.00
CA THR A 214 -4.41 10.28 -4.60
C THR A 214 -3.94 11.39 -3.67
N TRP A 215 -2.72 11.90 -3.88
CA TRP A 215 -1.99 12.80 -2.98
C TRP A 215 -2.66 14.15 -2.73
N THR A 216 -3.28 14.74 -3.75
CA THR A 216 -3.89 16.07 -3.69
C THR A 216 -5.40 15.97 -3.62
N GLY A 217 -6.03 16.58 -2.61
CA GLY A 217 -7.48 16.49 -2.38
C GLY A 217 -8.33 16.81 -3.61
N LYS A 218 -8.00 17.87 -4.38
CA LYS A 218 -8.72 18.21 -5.62
C LYS A 218 -8.71 17.11 -6.67
N ASN A 219 -7.67 16.25 -6.70
CA ASN A 219 -7.55 15.16 -7.65
C ASN A 219 -8.50 13.99 -7.32
N LEU A 220 -9.07 13.96 -6.09
CA LEU A 220 -10.13 13.04 -5.70
C LEU A 220 -11.41 13.23 -6.55
N ALA A 221 -11.58 14.40 -7.16
CA ALA A 221 -12.66 14.62 -8.13
C ALA A 221 -12.60 13.61 -9.29
N LYS A 222 -11.40 13.17 -9.67
CA LYS A 222 -11.13 12.21 -10.76
C LYS A 222 -10.76 10.80 -10.26
N LEU A 223 -11.06 10.45 -9.00
CA LEU A 223 -10.62 9.18 -8.41
C LEU A 223 -10.99 7.97 -9.25
N ARG A 224 -12.23 7.87 -9.75
CA ARG A 224 -12.67 6.76 -10.62
C ARG A 224 -11.90 6.66 -11.93
N GLU A 225 -11.68 7.80 -12.58
CA GLU A 225 -10.94 7.89 -13.84
C GLU A 225 -9.47 7.46 -13.62
N ASN A 226 -8.82 7.98 -12.58
CA ASN A 226 -7.46 7.63 -12.24
C ASN A 226 -7.34 6.15 -11.84
N PHE A 227 -8.30 5.63 -11.10
CA PHE A 227 -8.34 4.22 -10.74
C PHE A 227 -8.46 3.32 -11.98
N ALA A 228 -9.31 3.68 -12.95
CA ALA A 228 -9.44 2.93 -14.20
C ALA A 228 -8.12 2.94 -15.01
N ARG A 229 -7.42 4.08 -15.07
CA ARG A 229 -6.07 4.16 -15.70
C ARG A 229 -5.06 3.30 -14.97
N TYR A 230 -5.03 3.35 -13.63
CA TYR A 230 -4.18 2.48 -12.83
C TYR A 230 -4.45 0.99 -13.12
N ARG A 231 -5.73 0.60 -13.18
CA ARG A 231 -6.10 -0.80 -13.47
C ARG A 231 -5.65 -1.27 -14.86
N ALA A 232 -5.59 -0.37 -15.86
CA ALA A 232 -5.03 -0.68 -17.16
C ALA A 232 -3.52 -0.98 -17.11
N LEU A 233 -2.77 -0.28 -16.22
CA LEU A 233 -1.33 -0.49 -16.03
C LEU A 233 -1.00 -1.73 -15.17
N ALA A 234 -1.87 -2.07 -14.22
CA ALA A 234 -1.67 -3.15 -13.25
C ALA A 234 -2.89 -4.10 -13.21
N PRO A 235 -3.20 -4.79 -14.32
CA PRO A 235 -4.37 -5.66 -14.39
C PRO A 235 -4.25 -6.84 -13.42
N GLY A 236 -5.34 -7.12 -12.70
CA GLY A 236 -5.44 -8.27 -11.80
C GLY A 236 -4.62 -8.20 -10.51
N LYS A 237 -3.96 -7.07 -10.22
CA LYS A 237 -3.24 -6.88 -8.95
C LYS A 237 -4.19 -6.67 -7.80
N ASP A 238 -3.89 -7.27 -6.66
CA ASP A 238 -4.54 -6.92 -5.41
C ASP A 238 -4.28 -5.44 -5.11
N THR A 239 -5.26 -4.74 -4.58
CA THR A 239 -5.18 -3.29 -4.40
C THR A 239 -5.73 -2.86 -3.06
N LEU A 240 -4.96 -2.08 -2.32
CA LEU A 240 -5.46 -1.27 -1.21
C LEU A 240 -5.60 0.17 -1.70
N LEU A 241 -6.83 0.71 -1.62
CA LEU A 241 -7.08 2.08 -2.00
C LEU A 241 -6.75 3.02 -0.85
N GLY A 242 -5.90 3.99 -1.11
CA GLY A 242 -5.47 5.01 -0.15
C GLY A 242 -6.57 6.00 0.17
N ILE A 243 -6.86 6.18 1.45
CA ILE A 243 -7.82 7.15 1.99
C ILE A 243 -7.04 8.20 2.77
N TYR A 244 -6.96 9.41 2.24
CA TYR A 244 -6.35 10.54 2.93
C TYR A 244 -7.34 11.20 3.87
N MET A 245 -6.89 11.48 5.11
CA MET A 245 -7.63 12.24 6.12
C MET A 245 -7.09 13.67 6.26
N TRP A 246 -6.17 14.07 5.39
CA TRP A 246 -5.59 15.40 5.24
C TRP A 246 -5.23 15.65 3.79
N ASP A 247 -5.41 16.85 3.27
CA ASP A 247 -4.95 17.22 1.92
C ASP A 247 -3.46 17.57 1.95
N PHE A 248 -2.59 16.55 1.82
CA PHE A 248 -1.14 16.74 1.85
C PHE A 248 -0.62 17.57 0.68
N GLY A 249 -1.17 17.38 -0.50
CA GLY A 249 -0.81 18.18 -1.67
C GLY A 249 -1.28 19.63 -1.57
N GLY A 250 -2.44 19.88 -0.94
CA GLY A 250 -2.98 21.19 -0.66
C GLY A 250 -2.47 21.81 0.64
N ARG A 251 -1.81 21.02 1.51
CA ARG A 251 -1.28 21.42 2.83
C ARG A 251 -2.33 22.04 3.76
N LYS A 252 -3.50 21.45 3.82
CA LYS A 252 -4.67 21.93 4.55
C LYS A 252 -5.60 20.80 4.97
N PRO A 253 -6.58 21.05 5.85
CA PRO A 253 -7.65 20.09 6.11
C PRO A 253 -8.28 19.59 4.80
N LEU A 254 -8.58 18.31 4.75
CA LEU A 254 -9.29 17.73 3.61
C LEU A 254 -10.73 18.26 3.59
N ASP A 255 -11.18 18.70 2.43
CA ASP A 255 -12.58 19.05 2.20
C ASP A 255 -13.46 17.81 2.41
N MET A 256 -14.52 17.97 3.22
CA MET A 256 -15.39 16.88 3.60
C MET A 256 -16.19 16.30 2.43
N ASP A 257 -16.43 17.06 1.36
CA ASP A 257 -17.04 16.50 0.15
C ASP A 257 -16.07 15.56 -0.57
N PHE A 258 -14.76 15.85 -0.54
CA PHE A 258 -13.76 14.90 -1.02
C PHE A 258 -13.58 13.71 -0.10
N MET A 259 -13.68 13.91 1.23
CA MET A 259 -13.64 12.79 2.19
C MET A 259 -14.80 11.81 1.95
N ARG A 260 -16.02 12.31 1.86
CA ARG A 260 -17.20 11.50 1.52
C ARG A 260 -17.03 10.79 0.18
N LYS A 261 -16.65 11.53 -0.86
CA LYS A 261 -16.48 10.99 -2.20
C LYS A 261 -15.46 9.86 -2.27
N GLN A 262 -14.28 9.99 -1.63
CA GLN A 262 -13.27 8.93 -1.68
C GLN A 262 -13.75 7.65 -0.98
N LEU A 263 -14.47 7.77 0.15
CA LEU A 263 -15.01 6.62 0.86
C LEU A 263 -16.16 5.96 0.09
N ASP A 264 -17.06 6.72 -0.52
CA ASP A 264 -18.15 6.19 -1.34
C ASP A 264 -17.60 5.42 -2.55
N VAL A 265 -16.62 5.98 -3.25
CA VAL A 265 -15.95 5.32 -4.38
C VAL A 265 -15.21 4.06 -3.92
N ALA A 266 -14.48 4.15 -2.82
CA ALA A 266 -13.73 3.02 -2.27
C ALA A 266 -14.67 1.87 -1.85
N HIS A 267 -15.78 2.19 -1.17
CA HIS A 267 -16.79 1.21 -0.77
C HIS A 267 -17.41 0.50 -1.99
N GLU A 268 -17.80 1.27 -3.01
CA GLU A 268 -18.35 0.68 -4.24
C GLU A 268 -17.35 -0.26 -4.92
N LEU A 269 -16.07 0.16 -5.06
CA LEU A 269 -15.02 -0.67 -5.65
C LEU A 269 -14.77 -1.94 -4.81
N TYR A 270 -14.83 -1.83 -3.47
CA TYR A 270 -14.69 -2.95 -2.58
C TYR A 270 -15.83 -3.96 -2.72
N MET A 271 -17.07 -3.50 -2.74
CA MET A 271 -18.25 -4.35 -2.90
C MET A 271 -18.27 -5.05 -4.27
N LYS A 272 -17.72 -4.41 -5.31
CA LYS A 272 -17.54 -4.99 -6.66
C LYS A 272 -16.31 -5.90 -6.78
N ARG A 273 -15.53 -6.11 -5.71
CA ARG A 273 -14.28 -6.86 -5.70
C ARG A 273 -13.19 -6.29 -6.63
N GLU A 274 -13.28 -4.99 -6.92
CA GLU A 274 -12.28 -4.29 -7.73
C GLU A 274 -11.06 -3.84 -6.91
N ILE A 275 -11.22 -3.72 -5.57
CA ILE A 275 -10.12 -3.54 -4.61
C ILE A 275 -10.19 -4.59 -3.51
N ASN A 276 -9.07 -4.82 -2.81
CA ASN A 276 -8.97 -5.79 -1.74
C ASN A 276 -9.12 -5.17 -0.35
N GLY A 277 -9.11 -3.85 -0.25
CA GLY A 277 -9.30 -3.13 1.00
C GLY A 277 -8.91 -1.67 0.92
N PHE A 278 -8.79 -1.07 2.09
CA PHE A 278 -8.58 0.34 2.31
C PHE A 278 -7.30 0.55 3.13
N ILE A 279 -6.58 1.64 2.86
CA ILE A 279 -5.48 2.06 3.71
C ILE A 279 -5.60 3.53 4.06
N PHE A 280 -5.79 3.85 5.35
CA PHE A 280 -6.05 5.19 5.86
C PHE A 280 -4.73 5.89 6.21
N HIS A 281 -4.52 7.07 5.68
CA HIS A 281 -3.30 7.85 5.91
C HIS A 281 -3.58 9.01 6.85
N CYS A 282 -2.97 9.06 8.02
CA CYS A 282 -2.02 8.20 8.69
C CYS A 282 -2.16 8.28 10.22
N THR A 283 -1.45 7.42 10.99
CA THR A 283 -1.52 7.40 12.46
C THR A 283 -1.28 8.74 13.14
N PRO A 284 -0.29 9.58 12.73
CA PRO A 284 -0.09 10.88 13.37
C PRO A 284 -1.21 11.91 13.19
N LEU A 285 -2.20 11.65 12.33
CA LEU A 285 -3.39 12.51 12.21
C LEU A 285 -4.44 12.21 13.26
N VAL A 286 -4.41 11.01 13.81
CA VAL A 286 -5.25 10.62 14.95
C VAL A 286 -4.77 11.38 16.17
N ASN A 287 -5.70 11.81 17.03
CA ASN A 287 -5.39 12.53 18.26
C ASN A 287 -4.85 13.97 18.08
N LYS A 288 -5.13 14.61 16.93
CA LYS A 288 -4.84 16.04 16.76
C LYS A 288 -5.73 16.92 17.64
N LYS A 289 -5.24 18.11 17.99
CA LYS A 289 -5.98 19.11 18.76
C LYS A 289 -6.05 20.43 17.98
N PRO A 290 -7.23 20.84 17.53
CA PRO A 290 -8.52 20.11 17.62
C PRO A 290 -8.52 18.82 16.80
N ALA A 291 -9.42 17.89 17.16
CA ALA A 291 -9.65 16.68 16.40
C ALA A 291 -9.98 17.01 14.94
N LEU A 292 -9.45 16.23 14.01
CA LEU A 292 -9.68 16.45 12.58
C LEU A 292 -11.02 15.84 12.18
N GLU A 293 -11.91 16.65 11.58
CA GLU A 293 -13.23 16.22 11.14
C GLU A 293 -13.16 14.99 10.20
N ALA A 294 -12.17 14.95 9.29
CA ALA A 294 -11.99 13.83 8.38
C ALA A 294 -11.58 12.53 9.10
N VAL A 295 -10.84 12.62 10.22
CA VAL A 295 -10.47 11.44 11.02
C VAL A 295 -11.69 10.88 11.74
N GLU A 296 -12.49 11.75 12.39
CA GLU A 296 -13.70 11.32 13.09
C GLU A 296 -14.72 10.74 12.11
N TYR A 297 -14.92 11.38 10.96
CA TYR A 297 -15.79 10.88 9.91
C TYR A 297 -15.33 9.49 9.38
N ALA A 298 -14.02 9.30 9.16
CA ALA A 298 -13.48 8.01 8.76
C ALA A 298 -13.75 6.93 9.81
N ARG A 299 -13.55 7.25 11.10
CA ARG A 299 -13.81 6.33 12.21
C ARG A 299 -15.27 5.90 12.27
N GLU A 300 -16.21 6.86 12.19
CA GLU A 300 -17.64 6.59 12.18
C GLU A 300 -18.06 5.79 10.94
N TRP A 301 -17.47 6.09 9.79
CA TRP A 301 -17.71 5.36 8.56
C TRP A 301 -17.25 3.90 8.66
N ILE A 302 -16.05 3.65 9.21
CA ILE A 302 -15.53 2.29 9.44
C ILE A 302 -16.46 1.52 10.38
N GLU A 303 -16.92 2.15 11.47
CA GLU A 303 -17.85 1.51 12.41
C GLU A 303 -19.17 1.15 11.76
N LYS A 304 -19.73 2.06 10.96
CA LYS A 304 -21.01 1.86 10.24
C LYS A 304 -20.93 0.71 9.24
N HIS A 305 -19.79 0.54 8.56
CA HIS A 305 -19.61 -0.45 7.49
C HIS A 305 -18.78 -1.66 7.93
N ALA A 306 -18.50 -1.77 9.23
CA ALA A 306 -17.62 -2.78 9.81
C ALA A 306 -17.93 -4.20 9.36
N ASP A 307 -19.20 -4.56 9.32
CA ASP A 307 -19.71 -5.90 9.08
C ASP A 307 -20.09 -6.15 7.61
N ASP A 308 -19.90 -5.16 6.73
CA ASP A 308 -20.19 -5.31 5.31
C ASP A 308 -19.34 -6.46 4.73
N LYS A 309 -19.98 -7.35 3.99
CA LYS A 309 -19.33 -8.46 3.30
C LYS A 309 -19.47 -8.30 1.78
N ARG A 310 -18.41 -8.61 1.08
CA ARG A 310 -18.44 -8.67 -0.39
C ARG A 310 -19.33 -9.81 -0.84
N GLY A 311 -20.28 -9.53 -1.73
CA GLY A 311 -21.17 -10.51 -2.33
C GLY A 311 -20.45 -11.55 -3.21
#